data_802bb6440ecdab1aa0b20a1bdeb4ef50
#
_entry.id   802bb6440ecdab1aa0b20a1bdeb4ef50
#
_cell.length_a   1.000
_cell.length_b   1.000
_cell.length_c   1.000
_cell.angle_alpha   90.00
_cell.angle_beta   90.00
_cell.angle_gamma   90.00
#
_symmetry.space_group_name_H-M   'P 1'
#
loop_
_entity.id
_entity.type
_entity.pdbx_description
1 polymer ?
#
loop_
_entity_poly.entity_id
_entity_poly.type
_entity_poly.pdbx_seq_one_letter_code
_entity_poly.pdbx_strand_id
1 'polypeptide(L)'
;MDEPLDCLIIGGGPAGLTAAIYLARFHLDILVVDAGKSRVLWIPCSHNHAGFPEGVSGQDLLQRMRDQAQKYGAKIETDRVTKLELDDGLFAADWGSGRAIARSVLLATGVTNRRPDMDEDLHDDALARGLIRYCPICDGYEVTDKRVGVIGSGKGGVGEALFLRSYTADVTLIAPDRAHEISADDQARLAKAGITTVDGPAAAVAAQEDCIVVDTADGHYVFDSVYPALGSDTHTQLAEMIGVDLSGDTCVKVDSHQQTSVPGCYAAGDIVLGLDQISHAMGEGGVAATTIRNDLAKQRSLFR
;
A
#
# COMPACT_ATOMS: atom_id res chain seq x y z
N MET A 1 -0.40 -26.95 -25.60
CA MET A 1 -0.04 -25.80 -24.73
C MET A 1 -1.21 -24.85 -24.80
N ASP A 2 -1.74 -24.44 -23.66
CA ASP A 2 -2.82 -23.45 -23.63
C ASP A 2 -2.31 -22.13 -24.24
N GLU A 3 -3.19 -21.36 -24.88
CA GLU A 3 -2.82 -20.03 -25.40
C GLU A 3 -2.35 -19.13 -24.25
N PRO A 4 -1.29 -18.31 -24.45
CA PRO A 4 -0.86 -17.36 -23.43
C PRO A 4 -1.97 -16.37 -23.10
N LEU A 5 -2.16 -16.08 -21.80
CA LEU A 5 -3.06 -15.02 -21.32
C LEU A 5 -2.72 -13.68 -22.00
N ASP A 6 -3.70 -12.81 -22.12
CA ASP A 6 -3.47 -11.43 -22.53
C ASP A 6 -2.72 -10.65 -21.47
N CYS A 7 -3.11 -10.83 -20.21
CA CYS A 7 -2.43 -10.21 -19.08
C CYS A 7 -2.50 -11.07 -17.82
N LEU A 8 -1.37 -11.23 -17.16
CA LEU A 8 -1.29 -11.72 -15.80
C LEU A 8 -1.22 -10.51 -14.85
N ILE A 9 -2.11 -10.44 -13.86
CA ILE A 9 -2.11 -9.41 -12.81
C ILE A 9 -1.61 -10.03 -11.52
N ILE A 10 -0.56 -9.48 -10.93
CA ILE A 10 0.04 -9.98 -9.69
C ILE A 10 -0.27 -9.01 -8.56
N GLY A 11 -1.20 -9.40 -7.70
CA GLY A 11 -1.74 -8.63 -6.59
C GLY A 11 -3.19 -8.21 -6.78
N GLY A 12 -4.03 -8.51 -5.79
CA GLY A 12 -5.47 -8.24 -5.75
C GLY A 12 -5.84 -7.06 -4.84
N GLY A 13 -4.97 -6.05 -4.75
CA GLY A 13 -5.29 -4.76 -4.14
C GLY A 13 -6.10 -3.85 -5.07
N PRO A 14 -6.35 -2.58 -4.67
CA PRO A 14 -7.15 -1.65 -5.45
C PRO A 14 -6.65 -1.42 -6.89
N ALA A 15 -5.33 -1.34 -7.09
CA ALA A 15 -4.75 -1.19 -8.43
C ALA A 15 -5.02 -2.43 -9.31
N GLY A 16 -4.67 -3.62 -8.82
CA GLY A 16 -4.82 -4.87 -9.58
C GLY A 16 -6.27 -5.21 -9.87
N LEU A 17 -7.17 -5.07 -8.89
CA LEU A 17 -8.60 -5.33 -9.10
C LEU A 17 -9.25 -4.30 -10.04
N THR A 18 -8.85 -3.03 -9.98
CA THR A 18 -9.32 -2.04 -10.96
C THR A 18 -8.87 -2.42 -12.37
N ALA A 19 -7.60 -2.76 -12.53
CA ALA A 19 -7.09 -3.22 -13.83
C ALA A 19 -7.83 -4.48 -14.32
N ALA A 20 -8.08 -5.44 -13.42
CA ALA A 20 -8.84 -6.66 -13.75
C ALA A 20 -10.25 -6.34 -14.25
N ILE A 21 -10.97 -5.41 -13.59
CA ILE A 21 -12.30 -4.95 -14.03
C ILE A 21 -12.22 -4.38 -15.45
N TYR A 22 -11.27 -3.49 -15.73
CA TYR A 22 -11.11 -2.86 -17.04
C TYR A 22 -10.77 -3.89 -18.13
N LEU A 23 -9.74 -4.71 -17.91
CA LEU A 23 -9.26 -5.68 -18.89
C LEU A 23 -10.32 -6.76 -19.20
N ALA A 24 -11.02 -7.27 -18.17
CA ALA A 24 -12.13 -8.19 -18.36
C ALA A 24 -13.27 -7.57 -19.18
N ARG A 25 -13.59 -6.28 -18.93
CA ARG A 25 -14.59 -5.53 -19.73
C ARG A 25 -14.13 -5.21 -21.15
N PHE A 26 -12.83 -5.22 -21.41
CA PHE A 26 -12.26 -5.18 -22.77
C PHE A 26 -12.25 -6.56 -23.43
N HIS A 27 -12.79 -7.59 -22.76
CA HIS A 27 -12.85 -8.99 -23.22
C HIS A 27 -11.47 -9.63 -23.43
N LEU A 28 -10.50 -9.24 -22.65
CA LEU A 28 -9.18 -9.86 -22.63
C LEU A 28 -9.17 -11.07 -21.70
N ASP A 29 -8.38 -12.08 -22.05
CA ASP A 29 -8.17 -13.25 -21.19
C ASP A 29 -7.14 -12.89 -20.12
N ILE A 30 -7.58 -12.84 -18.88
CA ILE A 30 -6.76 -12.40 -17.76
C ILE A 30 -6.86 -13.33 -16.56
N LEU A 31 -5.79 -13.36 -15.79
CA LEU A 31 -5.73 -14.02 -14.48
C LEU A 31 -5.17 -13.04 -13.45
N VAL A 32 -5.81 -12.96 -12.30
CA VAL A 32 -5.26 -12.29 -11.10
C VAL A 32 -4.74 -13.36 -10.16
N VAL A 33 -3.49 -13.24 -9.74
CA VAL A 33 -2.92 -14.05 -8.65
C VAL A 33 -2.68 -13.15 -7.45
N ASP A 34 -3.36 -13.41 -6.35
CA ASP A 34 -3.40 -12.55 -5.16
C ASP A 34 -3.05 -13.32 -3.89
N ALA A 35 -2.02 -12.87 -3.18
CA ALA A 35 -1.60 -13.46 -1.92
C ALA A 35 -2.59 -13.23 -0.75
N GLY A 36 -3.67 -12.45 -0.96
CA GLY A 36 -4.70 -12.18 0.05
C GLY A 36 -4.23 -11.27 1.19
N LYS A 37 -3.13 -10.52 1.00
CA LYS A 37 -2.50 -9.70 2.05
C LYS A 37 -2.45 -8.21 1.68
N SER A 38 -3.50 -7.71 1.03
CA SER A 38 -3.56 -6.28 0.68
C SER A 38 -3.55 -5.40 1.93
N ARG A 39 -2.73 -4.33 1.91
CA ARG A 39 -2.69 -3.30 2.96
C ARG A 39 -4.06 -2.69 3.27
N VAL A 40 -4.95 -2.65 2.27
CA VAL A 40 -6.31 -2.14 2.44
C VAL A 40 -7.11 -2.94 3.48
N LEU A 41 -6.81 -4.23 3.72
CA LEU A 41 -7.45 -5.03 4.76
C LEU A 41 -7.21 -4.49 6.18
N TRP A 42 -6.18 -3.66 6.36
CA TRP A 42 -5.87 -3.00 7.64
C TRP A 42 -6.73 -1.76 7.91
N ILE A 43 -7.57 -1.34 6.97
CA ILE A 43 -8.40 -0.14 7.09
C ILE A 43 -9.75 -0.54 7.70
N PRO A 44 -10.02 -0.19 8.98
CA PRO A 44 -11.31 -0.49 9.62
C PRO A 44 -12.46 0.23 8.93
N CYS A 45 -12.26 1.52 8.63
CA CYS A 45 -13.18 2.34 7.87
C CYS A 45 -12.42 3.49 7.19
N SER A 46 -12.56 3.61 5.87
CA SER A 46 -12.03 4.74 5.11
C SER A 46 -13.13 5.76 4.87
N HIS A 47 -12.94 6.99 5.35
CA HIS A 47 -13.87 8.11 5.15
C HIS A 47 -13.42 9.06 4.03
N ASN A 48 -12.20 8.89 3.51
CA ASN A 48 -11.69 9.71 2.41
C ASN A 48 -11.85 9.08 1.02
N HIS A 49 -12.46 7.88 0.92
CA HIS A 49 -12.76 7.26 -0.36
C HIS A 49 -14.06 7.82 -0.95
N ALA A 50 -13.93 8.55 -2.05
CA ALA A 50 -15.07 9.24 -2.70
C ALA A 50 -16.18 8.25 -3.09
N GLY A 51 -17.44 8.64 -2.84
CA GLY A 51 -18.61 7.82 -3.12
C GLY A 51 -19.15 7.04 -1.91
N PHE A 52 -18.45 7.08 -0.77
CA PHE A 52 -18.85 6.42 0.47
C PHE A 52 -18.95 7.44 1.63
N PRO A 53 -20.04 8.21 1.71
CA PRO A 53 -20.17 9.28 2.71
C PRO A 53 -20.16 8.76 4.16
N GLU A 54 -20.62 7.52 4.38
CA GLU A 54 -20.60 6.85 5.70
C GLU A 54 -19.32 6.05 5.92
N GLY A 55 -18.34 6.16 5.00
CA GLY A 55 -17.14 5.35 5.00
C GLY A 55 -17.34 3.95 4.42
N VAL A 56 -16.26 3.25 4.25
CA VAL A 56 -16.24 1.85 3.80
C VAL A 56 -15.06 1.13 4.45
N SER A 57 -15.28 -0.09 4.94
CA SER A 57 -14.17 -0.93 5.40
C SER A 57 -13.31 -1.37 4.22
N GLY A 58 -12.00 -1.55 4.47
CA GLY A 58 -11.11 -2.07 3.44
C GLY A 58 -11.51 -3.45 2.96
N GLN A 59 -12.01 -4.29 3.85
CA GLN A 59 -12.53 -5.62 3.54
C GLN A 59 -13.74 -5.56 2.59
N ASP A 60 -14.75 -4.73 2.90
CA ASP A 60 -15.93 -4.59 2.06
C ASP A 60 -15.59 -3.99 0.69
N LEU A 61 -14.69 -3.02 0.67
CA LEU A 61 -14.26 -2.41 -0.58
C LEU A 61 -13.59 -3.45 -1.50
N LEU A 62 -12.61 -4.20 -0.98
CA LEU A 62 -11.94 -5.24 -1.76
C LEU A 62 -12.90 -6.34 -2.20
N GLN A 63 -13.83 -6.76 -1.35
CA GLN A 63 -14.82 -7.77 -1.72
C GLN A 63 -15.70 -7.29 -2.88
N ARG A 64 -16.22 -6.05 -2.82
CA ARG A 64 -17.00 -5.45 -3.91
C ARG A 64 -16.22 -5.36 -5.22
N MET A 65 -14.92 -4.98 -5.15
CA MET A 65 -14.07 -4.91 -6.34
C MET A 65 -13.80 -6.30 -6.93
N ARG A 66 -13.59 -7.30 -6.07
CA ARG A 66 -13.40 -8.71 -6.45
C ARG A 66 -14.64 -9.28 -7.14
N ASP A 67 -15.81 -9.09 -6.53
CA ASP A 67 -17.10 -9.50 -7.10
C ASP A 67 -17.34 -8.82 -8.46
N GLN A 68 -17.01 -7.55 -8.58
CA GLN A 68 -17.13 -6.80 -9.84
C GLN A 68 -16.19 -7.35 -10.92
N ALA A 69 -14.93 -7.65 -10.60
CA ALA A 69 -13.99 -8.23 -11.55
C ALA A 69 -14.48 -9.62 -12.03
N GLN A 70 -14.89 -10.49 -11.11
CA GLN A 70 -15.42 -11.83 -11.42
C GLN A 70 -16.72 -11.78 -12.23
N LYS A 71 -17.61 -10.80 -11.96
CA LYS A 71 -18.83 -10.58 -12.75
C LYS A 71 -18.54 -10.39 -14.24
N TYR A 72 -17.40 -9.80 -14.59
CA TYR A 72 -16.99 -9.59 -15.97
C TYR A 72 -16.06 -10.69 -16.53
N GLY A 73 -15.84 -11.74 -15.75
CA GLY A 73 -15.11 -12.94 -16.19
C GLY A 73 -13.64 -12.98 -15.80
N ALA A 74 -13.16 -12.06 -14.97
CA ALA A 74 -11.81 -12.16 -14.42
C ALA A 74 -11.69 -13.41 -13.53
N LYS A 75 -10.67 -14.24 -13.81
CA LYS A 75 -10.28 -15.33 -12.92
C LYS A 75 -9.39 -14.77 -11.83
N ILE A 76 -9.61 -15.20 -10.57
CA ILE A 76 -8.81 -14.76 -9.43
C ILE A 76 -8.39 -16.00 -8.65
N GLU A 77 -7.09 -16.23 -8.54
CA GLU A 77 -6.50 -17.28 -7.73
C GLU A 77 -5.87 -16.68 -6.48
N THR A 78 -6.09 -17.33 -5.34
CA THR A 78 -5.50 -16.92 -4.06
C THR A 78 -4.23 -17.72 -3.84
N ASP A 79 -3.10 -17.13 -4.19
CA ASP A 79 -1.77 -17.68 -3.98
C ASP A 79 -0.71 -16.57 -4.15
N ARG A 80 0.54 -16.88 -3.82
CA ARG A 80 1.68 -15.97 -3.96
C ARG A 80 2.54 -16.37 -5.15
N VAL A 81 2.67 -15.48 -6.13
CA VAL A 81 3.67 -15.63 -7.19
C VAL A 81 5.07 -15.55 -6.57
N THR A 82 5.87 -16.57 -6.80
CA THR A 82 7.22 -16.71 -6.24
C THR A 82 8.32 -16.56 -7.28
N LYS A 83 7.96 -16.69 -8.57
CA LYS A 83 8.90 -16.57 -9.66
C LYS A 83 8.24 -15.88 -10.85
N LEU A 84 8.98 -15.02 -11.52
CA LEU A 84 8.61 -14.35 -12.77
C LEU A 84 9.80 -14.37 -13.71
N GLU A 85 9.59 -14.83 -14.94
CA GLU A 85 10.59 -14.90 -15.99
C GLU A 85 10.05 -14.24 -17.25
N LEU A 86 10.95 -13.65 -18.04
CA LEU A 86 10.66 -13.15 -19.37
C LEU A 86 11.48 -13.95 -20.37
N ASP A 87 10.80 -14.65 -21.29
CA ASP A 87 11.41 -15.46 -22.33
C ASP A 87 10.66 -15.25 -23.66
N ASP A 88 11.39 -14.92 -24.72
CA ASP A 88 10.87 -14.66 -26.08
C ASP A 88 9.63 -13.74 -26.12
N GLY A 89 9.63 -12.70 -25.26
CA GLY A 89 8.57 -11.70 -25.18
C GLY A 89 7.31 -12.16 -24.43
N LEU A 90 7.33 -13.32 -23.79
CA LEU A 90 6.28 -13.85 -22.93
C LEU A 90 6.73 -13.89 -21.46
N PHE A 91 5.79 -13.61 -20.58
CA PHE A 91 6.02 -13.68 -19.15
C PHE A 91 5.53 -15.03 -18.61
N ALA A 92 6.41 -15.77 -17.94
CA ALA A 92 6.07 -16.99 -17.23
C ALA A 92 6.13 -16.74 -15.73
N ALA A 93 5.06 -17.04 -15.02
CA ALA A 93 4.98 -16.89 -13.57
C ALA A 93 4.61 -18.21 -12.90
N ASP A 94 5.26 -18.50 -11.77
CA ASP A 94 5.03 -19.70 -10.96
C ASP A 94 4.55 -19.32 -9.57
N TRP A 95 3.57 -20.09 -9.03
CA TRP A 95 3.09 -19.98 -7.64
C TRP A 95 2.60 -21.34 -7.15
N GLY A 96 2.87 -21.67 -5.89
CA GLY A 96 2.44 -22.94 -5.30
C GLY A 96 2.48 -24.11 -6.29
N SER A 97 1.33 -24.58 -6.72
CA SER A 97 1.18 -25.60 -7.77
C SER A 97 0.78 -25.05 -9.14
N GLY A 98 0.65 -23.71 -9.27
CA GLY A 98 0.18 -23.04 -10.48
C GLY A 98 1.31 -22.47 -11.32
N ARG A 99 1.04 -22.34 -12.61
CA ARG A 99 1.89 -21.64 -13.60
C ARG A 99 1.02 -21.00 -14.67
N ALA A 100 1.38 -19.81 -15.10
CA ALA A 100 0.78 -19.17 -16.27
C ALA A 100 1.83 -18.57 -17.19
N ILE A 101 1.46 -18.46 -18.46
CA ILE A 101 2.21 -17.71 -19.48
C ILE A 101 1.31 -16.58 -19.95
N ALA A 102 1.82 -15.37 -20.05
CA ALA A 102 1.08 -14.19 -20.46
C ALA A 102 1.87 -13.32 -21.44
N ARG A 103 1.16 -12.58 -22.30
CA ARG A 103 1.72 -11.59 -23.24
C ARG A 103 2.13 -10.31 -22.54
N SER A 104 1.49 -10.01 -21.42
CA SER A 104 1.80 -8.85 -20.56
C SER A 104 1.64 -9.20 -19.09
N VAL A 105 2.31 -8.44 -18.22
CA VAL A 105 2.18 -8.58 -16.77
C VAL A 105 1.95 -7.22 -16.14
N LEU A 106 1.02 -7.15 -15.17
CA LEU A 106 0.83 -6.01 -14.30
C LEU A 106 1.30 -6.36 -12.88
N LEU A 107 2.34 -5.68 -12.41
CA LEU A 107 2.81 -5.76 -11.04
C LEU A 107 1.99 -4.79 -10.17
N ALA A 108 1.14 -5.34 -9.31
CA ALA A 108 0.31 -4.61 -8.35
C ALA A 108 0.52 -5.13 -6.91
N THR A 109 1.77 -5.51 -6.61
CA THR A 109 2.17 -6.23 -5.40
C THR A 109 2.20 -5.34 -4.14
N GLY A 110 2.20 -4.02 -4.31
CA GLY A 110 2.08 -3.04 -3.23
C GLY A 110 3.22 -3.08 -2.22
N VAL A 111 2.89 -2.73 -0.98
CA VAL A 111 3.82 -2.61 0.15
C VAL A 111 3.26 -3.26 1.41
N THR A 112 4.14 -3.50 2.40
CA THR A 112 3.77 -3.86 3.77
C THR A 112 4.27 -2.78 4.73
N ASN A 113 3.40 -2.20 5.55
CA ASN A 113 3.82 -1.27 6.60
C ASN A 113 4.65 -1.98 7.66
N ARG A 114 5.71 -1.33 8.12
CA ARG A 114 6.46 -1.78 9.29
C ARG A 114 5.65 -1.50 10.55
N ARG A 115 5.59 -2.48 11.43
CA ARG A 115 4.83 -2.41 12.69
C ARG A 115 5.74 -2.01 13.86
N PRO A 116 5.21 -1.38 14.92
CA PRO A 116 5.89 -1.35 16.20
C PRO A 116 6.08 -2.78 16.74
N ASP A 117 7.05 -2.97 17.62
CA ASP A 117 7.28 -4.26 18.27
C ASP A 117 6.17 -4.55 19.27
N MET A 118 5.19 -5.33 18.85
CA MET A 118 4.04 -5.78 19.64
C MET A 118 3.44 -7.07 19.07
N ASP A 119 2.69 -7.78 19.91
CA ASP A 119 1.97 -8.97 19.51
C ASP A 119 0.98 -8.69 18.36
N GLU A 120 0.85 -9.65 17.42
CA GLU A 120 0.04 -9.46 16.22
C GLU A 120 -1.45 -9.30 16.52
N ASP A 121 -2.00 -10.10 17.45
CA ASP A 121 -3.42 -10.03 17.82
C ASP A 121 -3.74 -8.72 18.54
N LEU A 122 -2.80 -8.23 19.38
CA LEU A 122 -2.93 -6.94 20.06
C LEU A 122 -2.82 -5.77 19.08
N HIS A 123 -1.94 -5.87 18.06
CA HIS A 123 -1.83 -4.89 17.00
C HIS A 123 -3.15 -4.79 16.20
N ASP A 124 -3.71 -5.92 15.81
CA ASP A 124 -4.92 -5.98 14.98
C ASP A 124 -6.15 -5.48 15.76
N ASP A 125 -6.26 -5.77 17.08
CA ASP A 125 -7.28 -5.17 17.94
C ASP A 125 -7.12 -3.66 18.05
N ALA A 126 -5.90 -3.16 18.31
CA ALA A 126 -5.62 -1.73 18.41
C ALA A 126 -5.91 -1.00 17.08
N LEU A 127 -5.61 -1.64 15.96
CA LEU A 127 -5.91 -1.13 14.63
C LEU A 127 -7.42 -1.03 14.38
N ALA A 128 -8.17 -2.11 14.69
CA ALA A 128 -9.62 -2.16 14.53
C ALA A 128 -10.34 -1.09 15.37
N ARG A 129 -9.79 -0.73 16.52
CA ARG A 129 -10.29 0.32 17.44
C ARG A 129 -9.80 1.72 17.09
N GLY A 130 -8.91 1.86 16.10
CA GLY A 130 -8.32 3.13 15.71
C GLY A 130 -7.33 3.72 16.74
N LEU A 131 -6.81 2.88 17.62
CA LEU A 131 -5.73 3.24 18.56
C LEU A 131 -4.37 3.26 17.86
N ILE A 132 -4.20 2.45 16.81
CA ILE A 132 -3.09 2.50 15.87
C ILE A 132 -3.63 2.92 14.51
N ARG A 133 -2.92 3.83 13.83
CA ARG A 133 -3.25 4.36 12.51
C ARG A 133 -1.97 4.51 11.69
N TYR A 134 -2.03 4.31 10.38
CA TYR A 134 -0.83 4.33 9.53
C TYR A 134 -0.80 5.44 8.48
N CYS A 135 -1.86 6.23 8.39
CA CYS A 135 -1.97 7.19 7.30
C CYS A 135 -2.67 8.48 7.72
N PRO A 136 -1.91 9.52 8.10
CA PRO A 136 -2.50 10.81 8.47
C PRO A 136 -3.39 11.45 7.39
N ILE A 137 -3.09 11.17 6.09
CA ILE A 137 -3.91 11.64 4.97
C ILE A 137 -5.27 10.93 4.96
N CYS A 138 -5.30 9.66 5.39
CA CYS A 138 -6.51 8.82 5.35
C CYS A 138 -7.48 9.17 6.46
N ASP A 139 -6.96 9.38 7.67
CA ASP A 139 -7.73 9.37 8.91
C ASP A 139 -7.25 10.39 9.98
N GLY A 140 -6.48 11.39 9.57
CA GLY A 140 -6.11 12.49 10.46
C GLY A 140 -7.30 13.30 10.98
N TYR A 141 -8.41 13.31 10.21
CA TYR A 141 -9.65 13.97 10.65
C TYR A 141 -10.23 13.33 11.92
N GLU A 142 -10.13 12.00 12.06
CA GLU A 142 -10.66 11.22 13.19
C GLU A 142 -9.89 11.46 14.50
N VAL A 143 -8.71 12.07 14.43
CA VAL A 143 -7.90 12.44 15.60
C VAL A 143 -7.88 13.93 15.87
N THR A 144 -8.87 14.67 15.34
CA THR A 144 -9.04 16.10 15.61
C THR A 144 -9.18 16.34 17.13
N ASP A 145 -8.35 17.28 17.67
CA ASP A 145 -8.30 17.68 19.07
C ASP A 145 -7.99 16.54 20.07
N LYS A 146 -7.40 15.43 19.59
CA LYS A 146 -6.98 14.29 20.42
C LYS A 146 -5.49 14.32 20.72
N ARG A 147 -5.07 13.54 21.73
CA ARG A 147 -3.66 13.30 22.05
C ARG A 147 -3.10 12.27 21.07
N VAL A 148 -2.13 12.66 20.27
CA VAL A 148 -1.58 11.82 19.22
C VAL A 148 -0.09 11.57 19.42
N GLY A 149 0.29 10.29 19.44
CA GLY A 149 1.68 9.88 19.40
C GLY A 149 2.11 9.56 17.97
N VAL A 150 3.32 9.94 17.59
CA VAL A 150 3.98 9.48 16.35
C VAL A 150 5.21 8.68 16.75
N ILE A 151 5.27 7.39 16.40
CA ILE A 151 6.47 6.59 16.64
C ILE A 151 7.31 6.64 15.37
N GLY A 152 8.38 7.41 15.39
CA GLY A 152 9.22 7.61 14.22
C GLY A 152 10.38 8.56 14.47
N SER A 153 11.27 8.65 13.51
CA SER A 153 12.40 9.58 13.54
C SER A 153 12.76 10.04 12.12
N GLY A 154 13.79 10.88 12.00
CA GLY A 154 14.25 11.38 10.71
C GLY A 154 13.15 12.13 9.95
N LYS A 155 13.29 12.21 8.61
CA LYS A 155 12.35 12.97 7.77
C LYS A 155 10.92 12.43 7.78
N GLY A 156 10.75 11.11 7.87
CA GLY A 156 9.42 10.45 7.90
C GLY A 156 8.63 10.84 9.15
N GLY A 157 9.19 10.54 10.34
CA GLY A 157 8.55 10.85 11.62
C GLY A 157 8.26 12.34 11.80
N VAL A 158 9.21 13.23 11.42
CA VAL A 158 9.03 14.67 11.44
C VAL A 158 7.91 15.11 10.50
N GLY A 159 7.88 14.57 9.28
CA GLY A 159 6.85 14.91 8.30
C GLY A 159 5.45 14.53 8.76
N GLU A 160 5.26 13.34 9.31
CA GLU A 160 3.96 12.90 9.84
C GLU A 160 3.53 13.68 11.06
N ALA A 161 4.43 13.93 12.01
CA ALA A 161 4.13 14.74 13.19
C ALA A 161 3.69 16.17 12.82
N LEU A 162 4.38 16.82 11.88
CA LEU A 162 4.01 18.14 11.36
C LEU A 162 2.68 18.12 10.61
N PHE A 163 2.39 17.04 9.87
CA PHE A 163 1.12 16.89 9.17
C PHE A 163 -0.05 16.77 10.15
N LEU A 164 0.08 15.93 11.18
CA LEU A 164 -0.93 15.73 12.22
C LEU A 164 -1.20 17.00 13.03
N ARG A 165 -0.24 17.91 13.08
CA ARG A 165 -0.39 19.19 13.74
C ARG A 165 -1.49 20.08 13.13
N SER A 166 -1.95 19.79 11.92
CA SER A 166 -3.12 20.45 11.31
C SER A 166 -4.45 19.97 11.87
N TYR A 167 -4.47 18.85 12.58
CA TYR A 167 -5.70 18.30 13.19
C TYR A 167 -5.74 18.47 14.71
N THR A 168 -4.61 18.42 15.38
CA THR A 168 -4.56 18.53 16.86
C THR A 168 -3.36 19.32 17.33
N ALA A 169 -3.53 19.97 18.49
CA ALA A 169 -2.46 20.68 19.18
C ALA A 169 -1.53 19.73 19.96
N ASP A 170 -2.01 18.58 20.35
CA ASP A 170 -1.34 17.63 21.24
C ASP A 170 -0.70 16.50 20.44
N VAL A 171 0.51 16.77 19.92
CA VAL A 171 1.32 15.82 19.17
C VAL A 171 2.65 15.58 19.86
N THR A 172 2.98 14.31 20.07
CA THR A 172 4.29 13.87 20.61
C THR A 172 4.97 12.96 19.60
N LEU A 173 6.21 13.27 19.22
CA LEU A 173 7.07 12.45 18.38
C LEU A 173 8.02 11.64 19.26
N ILE A 174 7.94 10.32 19.20
CA ILE A 174 8.73 9.37 19.99
C ILE A 174 9.68 8.61 19.04
N ALA A 175 10.97 8.58 19.37
CA ALA A 175 11.93 7.80 18.60
C ALA A 175 11.69 6.29 18.80
N PRO A 176 11.76 5.47 17.71
CA PRO A 176 11.47 4.04 17.82
C PRO A 176 12.53 3.28 18.61
N ASP A 177 13.84 3.56 18.38
CA ASP A 177 14.93 2.70 18.86
C ASP A 177 15.82 3.37 19.92
N ARG A 178 16.18 4.63 19.74
CA ARG A 178 17.15 5.39 20.57
C ARG A 178 16.85 6.89 20.50
N ALA A 179 17.81 7.75 20.80
CA ALA A 179 17.66 9.18 20.62
C ALA A 179 17.29 9.53 19.16
N HIS A 180 16.55 10.61 19.00
CA HIS A 180 16.14 11.11 17.70
C HIS A 180 17.33 11.43 16.77
N GLU A 181 17.26 10.95 15.52
CA GLU A 181 18.17 11.35 14.45
C GLU A 181 17.45 12.36 13.53
N ILE A 182 17.32 13.61 14.01
CA ILE A 182 16.67 14.71 13.27
C ILE A 182 17.63 15.88 13.10
N SER A 183 17.50 16.59 11.97
CA SER A 183 18.31 17.77 11.69
C SER A 183 17.99 18.93 12.64
N ALA A 184 18.92 19.86 12.80
CA ALA A 184 18.67 21.07 13.61
C ALA A 184 17.50 21.91 13.04
N ASP A 185 17.36 21.95 11.71
CA ASP A 185 16.24 22.63 11.06
C ASP A 185 14.90 21.97 11.36
N ASP A 186 14.84 20.63 11.31
CA ASP A 186 13.63 19.90 11.64
C ASP A 186 13.28 20.01 13.12
N GLN A 187 14.28 20.01 14.01
CA GLN A 187 14.07 20.25 15.43
C GLN A 187 13.46 21.65 15.69
N ALA A 188 13.96 22.67 14.98
CA ALA A 188 13.39 24.01 15.07
C ALA A 188 11.95 24.08 14.53
N ARG A 189 11.62 23.34 13.46
CA ARG A 189 10.26 23.23 12.92
C ARG A 189 9.30 22.55 13.90
N LEU A 190 9.71 21.46 14.54
CA LEU A 190 8.93 20.76 15.56
C LEU A 190 8.66 21.66 16.77
N ALA A 191 9.71 22.33 17.28
CA ALA A 191 9.58 23.27 18.40
C ALA A 191 8.64 24.45 18.07
N LYS A 192 8.76 25.02 16.87
CA LYS A 192 7.85 26.09 16.41
C LYS A 192 6.41 25.61 16.28
N ALA A 193 6.18 24.36 15.92
CA ALA A 193 4.86 23.74 15.85
C ALA A 193 4.31 23.34 17.23
N GLY A 194 5.10 23.41 18.30
CA GLY A 194 4.71 22.99 19.65
C GLY A 194 4.62 21.46 19.79
N ILE A 195 5.38 20.71 18.97
CA ILE A 195 5.44 19.25 19.04
C ILE A 195 6.46 18.83 20.09
N THR A 196 6.05 17.98 21.03
CA THR A 196 6.95 17.38 22.01
C THR A 196 7.76 16.28 21.36
N THR A 197 9.07 16.23 21.64
CA THR A 197 9.94 15.13 21.18
C THR A 197 10.42 14.33 22.39
N VAL A 198 10.39 13.00 22.27
CA VAL A 198 10.79 12.05 23.30
C VAL A 198 11.78 11.07 22.69
N ASP A 199 12.93 10.90 23.34
CA ASP A 199 13.92 9.91 22.92
C ASP A 199 13.43 8.48 23.21
N GLY A 200 13.86 7.54 22.38
CA GLY A 200 13.52 6.13 22.50
C GLY A 200 14.44 5.36 23.48
N PRO A 201 14.26 4.05 23.50
CA PRO A 201 13.36 3.31 22.63
C PRO A 201 11.89 3.44 23.03
N ALA A 202 10.98 3.32 22.02
CA ALA A 202 9.59 2.99 22.28
C ALA A 202 9.54 1.49 22.66
N ALA A 203 9.78 1.21 23.95
CA ALA A 203 10.11 -0.12 24.45
C ALA A 203 8.92 -1.09 24.48
N ALA A 204 7.71 -0.56 24.66
CA ALA A 204 6.46 -1.31 24.59
C ALA A 204 5.32 -0.42 24.10
N VAL A 205 4.44 -0.99 23.31
CA VAL A 205 3.20 -0.34 22.87
C VAL A 205 2.04 -1.23 23.32
N ALA A 206 1.18 -0.69 24.18
CA ALA A 206 0.10 -1.44 24.81
C ALA A 206 -1.24 -0.73 24.66
N ALA A 207 -2.21 -1.40 24.02
CA ALA A 207 -3.59 -0.94 23.95
C ALA A 207 -4.31 -1.16 25.31
N GLN A 208 -5.02 -0.14 25.78
CA GLN A 208 -5.93 -0.18 26.91
C GLN A 208 -7.37 0.05 26.42
N GLU A 209 -8.34 0.19 27.35
CA GLU A 209 -9.75 0.28 26.98
C GLU A 209 -10.08 1.38 25.97
N ASP A 210 -9.59 2.63 26.17
CA ASP A 210 -9.86 3.77 25.29
C ASP A 210 -8.59 4.53 24.87
N CYS A 211 -7.41 3.99 25.13
CA CYS A 211 -6.14 4.63 24.83
C CYS A 211 -5.05 3.63 24.49
N ILE A 212 -3.94 4.18 24.03
CA ILE A 212 -2.72 3.40 23.76
C ILE A 212 -1.57 4.02 24.56
N VAL A 213 -0.78 3.18 25.19
CA VAL A 213 0.35 3.58 26.02
C VAL A 213 1.64 3.21 25.29
N VAL A 214 2.57 4.14 25.24
CA VAL A 214 3.94 3.90 24.74
C VAL A 214 4.91 4.09 25.89
N ASP A 215 5.63 3.04 26.22
CA ASP A 215 6.63 3.05 27.27
C ASP A 215 7.99 3.43 26.69
N THR A 216 8.67 4.34 27.38
CA THR A 216 10.04 4.74 27.07
C THR A 216 10.90 4.69 28.34
N ALA A 217 12.19 4.92 28.20
CA ALA A 217 13.07 5.05 29.37
C ALA A 217 12.69 6.23 30.28
N ASP A 218 12.07 7.29 29.72
CA ASP A 218 11.70 8.51 30.43
C ASP A 218 10.30 8.46 31.05
N GLY A 219 9.50 7.42 30.76
CA GLY A 219 8.17 7.26 31.33
C GLY A 219 7.13 6.61 30.41
N HIS A 220 5.87 6.74 30.84
CA HIS A 220 4.70 6.21 30.13
C HIS A 220 3.95 7.36 29.48
N TYR A 221 3.74 7.25 28.17
CA TYR A 221 3.02 8.26 27.38
C TYR A 221 1.67 7.67 26.93
N VAL A 222 0.58 8.39 27.24
CA VAL A 222 -0.78 7.94 26.97
C VAL A 222 -1.40 8.75 25.85
N PHE A 223 -1.86 8.08 24.80
CA PHE A 223 -2.44 8.69 23.61
C PHE A 223 -3.83 8.14 23.31
N ASP A 224 -4.64 8.94 22.63
CA ASP A 224 -5.92 8.49 22.07
C ASP A 224 -5.70 7.73 20.75
N SER A 225 -4.60 8.00 20.08
CA SER A 225 -4.15 7.24 18.90
C SER A 225 -2.65 7.42 18.66
N VAL A 226 -2.01 6.41 18.04
CA VAL A 226 -0.60 6.42 17.66
C VAL A 226 -0.46 6.15 16.17
N TYR A 227 0.45 6.90 15.53
CA TYR A 227 0.86 6.70 14.13
C TYR A 227 2.29 6.15 14.06
N PRO A 228 2.49 4.88 13.70
CA PRO A 228 3.82 4.33 13.43
C PRO A 228 4.36 4.84 12.09
N ALA A 229 5.22 5.85 12.13
CA ALA A 229 5.96 6.41 10.99
C ALA A 229 7.26 5.62 10.75
N LEU A 230 7.16 4.30 10.67
CA LEU A 230 8.29 3.36 10.57
C LEU A 230 8.64 3.01 9.11
N GLY A 231 7.88 3.55 8.16
CA GLY A 231 8.02 3.24 6.74
C GLY A 231 7.33 1.93 6.32
N SER A 232 7.61 1.52 5.09
CA SER A 232 7.05 0.31 4.48
C SER A 232 8.10 -0.42 3.67
N ASP A 233 7.86 -1.71 3.42
CA ASP A 233 8.67 -2.55 2.55
C ASP A 233 7.93 -2.76 1.23
N THR A 234 8.54 -2.30 0.13
CA THR A 234 7.97 -2.41 -1.22
C THR A 234 8.24 -3.81 -1.79
N HIS A 235 7.24 -4.44 -2.40
CA HIS A 235 7.37 -5.81 -2.90
C HIS A 235 7.88 -5.83 -4.35
N THR A 236 9.16 -5.49 -4.55
CA THR A 236 9.82 -5.37 -5.87
C THR A 236 10.50 -6.63 -6.37
N GLN A 237 10.53 -7.70 -5.59
CA GLN A 237 11.31 -8.92 -5.90
C GLN A 237 11.00 -9.48 -7.29
N LEU A 238 9.72 -9.51 -7.69
CA LEU A 238 9.33 -9.99 -9.02
C LEU A 238 9.78 -9.05 -10.15
N ALA A 239 9.76 -7.73 -9.91
CA ALA A 239 10.27 -6.74 -10.84
C ALA A 239 11.78 -6.91 -11.07
N GLU A 240 12.52 -7.17 -9.99
CA GLU A 240 13.98 -7.39 -10.02
C GLU A 240 14.33 -8.66 -10.81
N MET A 241 13.54 -9.74 -10.69
CA MET A 241 13.78 -11.00 -11.42
C MET A 241 13.80 -10.82 -12.93
N ILE A 242 13.05 -9.85 -13.46
CA ILE A 242 12.97 -9.58 -14.90
C ILE A 242 13.69 -8.29 -15.32
N GLY A 243 14.47 -7.69 -14.40
CA GLY A 243 15.32 -6.54 -14.68
C GLY A 243 14.59 -5.22 -14.85
N VAL A 244 13.45 -5.02 -14.19
CA VAL A 244 12.73 -3.74 -14.16
C VAL A 244 13.51 -2.70 -13.36
N ASP A 245 13.61 -1.48 -13.88
CA ASP A 245 14.27 -0.37 -13.20
C ASP A 245 13.54 0.06 -11.94
N LEU A 246 14.30 0.25 -10.85
CA LEU A 246 13.81 0.78 -9.59
C LEU A 246 14.27 2.22 -9.37
N SER A 247 13.50 2.99 -8.59
CA SER A 247 13.91 4.28 -8.04
C SER A 247 14.87 4.08 -6.86
N GLY A 248 15.56 5.14 -6.45
CA GLY A 248 16.43 5.11 -5.25
C GLY A 248 15.69 4.73 -3.96
N ASP A 249 14.36 4.87 -3.95
CA ASP A 249 13.48 4.53 -2.82
C ASP A 249 12.88 3.11 -2.94
N THR A 250 13.47 2.26 -3.78
CA THR A 250 13.04 0.87 -4.03
C THR A 250 11.65 0.69 -4.65
N CYS A 251 11.04 1.74 -5.19
CA CYS A 251 9.79 1.65 -5.95
C CYS A 251 10.07 1.35 -7.42
N VAL A 252 9.15 0.68 -8.09
CA VAL A 252 9.22 0.45 -9.54
C VAL A 252 9.08 1.77 -10.29
N LYS A 253 9.98 2.03 -11.26
CA LYS A 253 9.86 3.18 -12.15
C LYS A 253 8.87 2.89 -13.27
N VAL A 254 7.93 3.81 -13.46
CA VAL A 254 6.98 3.80 -14.56
C VAL A 254 6.90 5.16 -15.25
N ASP A 255 6.43 5.15 -16.48
CA ASP A 255 6.04 6.39 -17.18
C ASP A 255 4.60 6.80 -16.86
N SER A 256 4.09 7.85 -17.52
CA SER A 256 2.70 8.33 -17.33
C SER A 256 1.63 7.35 -17.83
N HIS A 257 2.02 6.27 -18.47
CA HIS A 257 1.17 5.18 -18.95
C HIS A 257 1.30 3.90 -18.12
N GLN A 258 1.97 3.97 -16.99
CA GLN A 258 2.27 2.84 -16.08
C GLN A 258 3.14 1.75 -16.72
N GLN A 259 3.89 2.10 -17.79
CA GLN A 259 4.86 1.21 -18.42
C GLN A 259 6.17 1.23 -17.63
N THR A 260 6.75 0.05 -17.40
CA THR A 260 8.08 -0.09 -16.80
C THR A 260 9.18 -0.01 -17.88
N SER A 261 10.45 -0.15 -17.46
CA SER A 261 11.58 -0.27 -18.39
C SER A 261 11.57 -1.56 -19.22
N VAL A 262 10.76 -2.56 -18.85
CA VAL A 262 10.64 -3.84 -19.54
C VAL A 262 9.37 -3.84 -20.40
N PRO A 263 9.47 -3.99 -21.74
CA PRO A 263 8.31 -4.01 -22.62
C PRO A 263 7.31 -5.10 -22.26
N GLY A 264 6.02 -4.75 -22.19
CA GLY A 264 4.95 -5.66 -21.79
C GLY A 264 4.79 -5.83 -20.27
N CYS A 265 5.68 -5.24 -19.47
CA CYS A 265 5.56 -5.18 -18.02
C CYS A 265 5.08 -3.79 -17.59
N TYR A 266 4.06 -3.77 -16.74
CA TYR A 266 3.43 -2.58 -16.17
C TYR A 266 3.44 -2.67 -14.65
N ALA A 267 3.35 -1.52 -13.97
CA ALA A 267 3.21 -1.51 -12.53
C ALA A 267 2.23 -0.41 -12.08
N ALA A 268 1.47 -0.66 -11.00
CA ALA A 268 0.49 0.28 -10.48
C ALA A 268 0.23 0.07 -8.98
N GLY A 269 -0.20 1.13 -8.30
CA GLY A 269 -0.44 1.16 -6.86
C GLY A 269 0.86 1.38 -6.09
N ASP A 270 0.87 1.08 -4.80
CA ASP A 270 1.93 1.44 -3.87
C ASP A 270 3.32 0.83 -4.18
N ILE A 271 3.42 -0.04 -5.18
CA ILE A 271 4.71 -0.52 -5.71
C ILE A 271 5.44 0.55 -6.52
N VAL A 272 4.73 1.55 -7.08
CA VAL A 272 5.31 2.66 -7.82
C VAL A 272 5.46 3.89 -6.94
N LEU A 273 6.34 4.81 -7.32
CA LEU A 273 6.49 6.07 -6.60
C LEU A 273 5.27 6.95 -6.84
N GLY A 274 4.52 7.27 -5.78
CA GLY A 274 3.30 8.07 -5.91
C GLY A 274 2.66 8.39 -4.56
N LEU A 275 1.37 8.64 -4.60
CA LEU A 275 0.57 8.84 -3.40
C LEU A 275 -0.08 7.50 -2.99
N ASP A 276 0.30 6.99 -1.84
CA ASP A 276 -0.20 5.73 -1.27
C ASP A 276 -1.66 5.86 -0.80
N GLN A 277 -2.57 5.98 -1.76
CA GLN A 277 -4.01 6.15 -1.53
C GLN A 277 -4.82 5.19 -2.39
N ILE A 278 -5.95 4.70 -1.87
CA ILE A 278 -6.87 3.80 -2.60
C ILE A 278 -7.26 4.38 -3.96
N SER A 279 -7.70 5.64 -3.98
CA SER A 279 -8.16 6.30 -5.20
C SER A 279 -7.05 6.51 -6.23
N HIS A 280 -5.81 6.77 -5.77
CA HIS A 280 -4.64 6.89 -6.64
C HIS A 280 -4.29 5.53 -7.26
N ALA A 281 -4.18 4.50 -6.45
CA ALA A 281 -3.92 3.13 -6.90
C ALA A 281 -4.98 2.64 -7.91
N MET A 282 -6.27 2.95 -7.69
CA MET A 282 -7.34 2.65 -8.64
C MET A 282 -7.17 3.42 -9.95
N GLY A 283 -6.81 4.70 -9.89
CA GLY A 283 -6.52 5.52 -11.08
C GLY A 283 -5.40 4.92 -11.93
N GLU A 284 -4.28 4.58 -11.29
CA GLU A 284 -3.14 3.94 -11.95
C GLU A 284 -3.50 2.58 -12.54
N GLY A 285 -4.29 1.76 -11.83
CA GLY A 285 -4.80 0.49 -12.35
C GLY A 285 -5.63 0.66 -13.63
N GLY A 286 -6.45 1.71 -13.71
CA GLY A 286 -7.21 2.07 -14.91
C GLY A 286 -6.33 2.53 -16.06
N VAL A 287 -5.28 3.32 -15.79
CA VAL A 287 -4.29 3.76 -16.78
C VAL A 287 -3.52 2.56 -17.31
N ALA A 288 -2.98 1.71 -16.44
CA ALA A 288 -2.24 0.51 -16.81
C ALA A 288 -3.09 -0.42 -17.71
N ALA A 289 -4.32 -0.71 -17.31
CA ALA A 289 -5.23 -1.56 -18.07
C ALA A 289 -5.51 -1.01 -19.47
N THR A 290 -5.73 0.30 -19.60
CA THR A 290 -5.96 0.94 -20.88
C THR A 290 -4.73 0.88 -21.78
N THR A 291 -3.54 1.08 -21.20
CA THR A 291 -2.26 0.99 -21.91
C THR A 291 -2.01 -0.43 -22.39
N ILE A 292 -2.17 -1.43 -21.50
CA ILE A 292 -2.05 -2.87 -21.85
C ILE A 292 -2.94 -3.22 -23.05
N ARG A 293 -4.22 -2.84 -22.99
CA ARG A 293 -5.17 -3.08 -24.08
C ARG A 293 -4.69 -2.45 -25.39
N ASN A 294 -4.20 -1.22 -25.37
CA ASN A 294 -3.75 -0.51 -26.55
C ASN A 294 -2.46 -1.11 -27.14
N ASP A 295 -1.56 -1.59 -26.30
CA ASP A 295 -0.32 -2.22 -26.76
C ASP A 295 -0.58 -3.62 -27.34
N LEU A 296 -1.48 -4.38 -26.72
CA LEU A 296 -1.94 -5.66 -27.31
C LEU A 296 -2.64 -5.47 -28.66
N ALA A 297 -3.41 -4.39 -28.83
CA ALA A 297 -4.08 -4.08 -30.10
C ALA A 297 -3.10 -3.73 -31.24
N LYS A 298 -1.87 -3.34 -30.94
CA LYS A 298 -0.80 -3.14 -31.94
C LYS A 298 -0.21 -4.47 -32.41
N GLN A 299 -0.29 -5.51 -31.59
CA GLN A 299 0.30 -6.83 -31.87
C GLN A 299 -0.69 -7.79 -32.53
N ARG A 300 -1.98 -7.67 -32.20
CA ARG A 300 -3.05 -8.52 -32.75
C ARG A 300 -4.38 -7.79 -32.86
N SER A 301 -5.24 -8.24 -33.76
CA SER A 301 -6.61 -7.73 -33.83
C SER A 301 -7.39 -8.11 -32.55
N LEU A 302 -8.01 -7.11 -31.95
CA LEU A 302 -8.94 -7.28 -30.84
C LEU A 302 -10.41 -7.09 -31.29
N PHE A 303 -10.66 -7.15 -32.61
CA PHE A 303 -12.02 -7.05 -33.14
C PHE A 303 -12.83 -8.32 -32.83
N ARG A 304 -14.12 -8.15 -32.56
CA ARG A 304 -15.11 -9.22 -32.39
C ARG A 304 -15.94 -9.39 -33.64
#